data_10799bbcadbb30ba741c956527f216e2
#
_entry.id   10799bbcadbb30ba741c956527f216e2
#
_cell.length_a   1.000
_cell.length_b   1.000
_cell.length_c   1.000
_cell.angle_alpha   90.00
_cell.angle_beta   90.00
_cell.angle_gamma   90.00
#
_symmetry.space_group_name_H-M   'P 1'
#
loop_
_entity.id
_entity.type
_entity.pdbx_description
1 polymer ?
#
loop_
_entity_poly.entity_id
_entity_poly.type
_entity_poly.pdbx_seq_one_letter_code
_entity_poly.pdbx_strand_id
1 'polypeptide(L)'
;MIFFRVFQNEETKKKYTNPNNTFEEFDAIIKADVAAKNFGKIGSAYGISKAALNALTLVQAKAYPNLKVVCLTPGFVATNMTKTFNPSSMSKITPEQGCVSSLKCLLGSVETGCFYGSDGLRSPMLVSRDPGMPEYQGEENPDPKKYSN
;
A
#
# COMPACT_ATOMS: atom_id res chain seq x y z
N MET A 1 -4.18 -0.44 7.29
CA MET A 1 -3.30 0.71 7.01
C MET A 1 -3.78 1.44 5.75
N ILE A 2 -3.76 2.77 5.75
CA ILE A 2 -4.71 3.64 5.04
C ILE A 2 -4.04 4.33 3.82
N PHE A 3 -3.28 3.65 2.98
CA PHE A 3 -2.51 4.40 1.99
C PHE A 3 -3.37 5.02 0.88
N PHE A 4 -4.33 4.31 0.32
CA PHE A 4 -5.20 4.87 -0.73
C PHE A 4 -6.46 5.56 -0.20
N ARG A 5 -6.77 5.51 1.10
CA ARG A 5 -7.79 6.38 1.71
C ARG A 5 -7.41 7.87 1.67
N VAL A 6 -6.16 8.19 1.37
CA VAL A 6 -5.69 9.57 1.16
C VAL A 6 -6.34 10.15 -0.10
N PHE A 7 -6.55 9.35 -1.13
CA PHE A 7 -7.22 9.79 -2.34
C PHE A 7 -8.72 9.56 -2.19
N GLN A 8 -9.47 10.64 -2.02
CA GLN A 8 -10.94 10.60 -1.99
C GLN A 8 -11.53 10.48 -3.40
N ASN A 9 -10.74 10.75 -4.44
CA ASN A 9 -11.16 10.76 -5.82
C ASN A 9 -10.73 9.46 -6.52
N GLU A 10 -11.72 8.73 -7.07
CA GLU A 10 -11.48 7.48 -7.79
C GLU A 10 -10.64 7.67 -9.07
N GLU A 11 -10.76 8.84 -9.72
CA GLU A 11 -9.92 9.17 -10.87
C GLU A 11 -8.44 9.24 -10.48
N THR A 12 -8.13 9.90 -9.35
CA THR A 12 -6.76 9.95 -8.83
C THR A 12 -6.24 8.56 -8.47
N LYS A 13 -7.07 7.72 -7.83
CA LYS A 13 -6.68 6.33 -7.54
C LYS A 13 -6.33 5.58 -8.82
N LYS A 14 -7.20 5.62 -9.83
CA LYS A 14 -6.97 4.97 -11.14
C LYS A 14 -5.70 5.48 -11.82
N LYS A 15 -5.43 6.78 -11.74
CA LYS A 15 -4.22 7.40 -12.30
C LYS A 15 -2.95 6.85 -11.64
N TYR A 16 -2.92 6.72 -10.31
CA TYR A 16 -1.78 6.16 -9.58
C TYR A 16 -1.61 4.65 -9.80
N THR A 17 -2.70 3.92 -9.90
CA THR A 17 -2.66 2.45 -10.01
C THR A 17 -2.76 1.93 -11.44
N ASN A 18 -2.62 2.80 -12.43
CA ASN A 18 -2.57 2.38 -13.83
C ASN A 18 -1.26 1.57 -14.08
N PRO A 19 -1.36 0.27 -14.34
CA PRO A 19 -0.19 -0.59 -14.55
C PRO A 19 0.56 -0.27 -15.85
N ASN A 20 0.00 0.59 -16.70
CA ASN A 20 0.60 0.99 -17.96
C ASN A 20 1.46 2.26 -17.84
N ASN A 21 1.48 2.94 -16.70
CA ASN A 21 2.36 4.08 -16.50
C ASN A 21 3.82 3.71 -16.75
N THR A 22 4.55 4.58 -17.44
CA THR A 22 6.01 4.57 -17.44
C THR A 22 6.56 5.26 -16.19
N PHE A 23 7.87 5.18 -15.96
CA PHE A 23 8.51 5.92 -14.86
C PHE A 23 8.34 7.44 -15.03
N GLU A 24 8.49 7.94 -16.26
CA GLU A 24 8.38 9.36 -16.59
C GLU A 24 6.96 9.88 -16.38
N GLU A 25 5.95 9.13 -16.83
CA GLU A 25 4.54 9.46 -16.63
C GLU A 25 4.20 9.47 -15.14
N PHE A 26 4.66 8.46 -14.39
CA PHE A 26 4.40 8.37 -12.97
C PHE A 26 5.09 9.49 -12.18
N ASP A 27 6.33 9.84 -12.50
CA ASP A 27 7.06 10.96 -11.90
C ASP A 27 6.34 12.29 -12.17
N ALA A 28 5.84 12.51 -13.40
CA ALA A 28 5.06 13.69 -13.75
C ALA A 28 3.75 13.79 -12.94
N ILE A 29 3.05 12.67 -12.71
CA ILE A 29 1.85 12.61 -11.88
C ILE A 29 2.17 13.07 -10.45
N ILE A 30 3.21 12.51 -9.84
CA ILE A 30 3.60 12.85 -8.48
C ILE A 30 4.00 14.32 -8.37
N LYS A 31 4.81 14.82 -9.28
CA LYS A 31 5.25 16.22 -9.31
C LYS A 31 4.08 17.19 -9.43
N ALA A 32 3.09 16.87 -10.28
CA ALA A 32 1.89 17.67 -10.44
C ALA A 32 1.06 17.74 -9.14
N ASP A 33 0.86 16.59 -8.46
CA ASP A 33 0.11 16.54 -7.21
C ASP A 33 0.84 17.26 -6.06
N VAL A 34 2.17 17.16 -6.01
CA VAL A 34 2.99 17.90 -5.05
C VAL A 34 2.91 19.41 -5.30
N ALA A 35 3.03 19.86 -6.55
CA ALA A 35 2.93 21.27 -6.93
C ALA A 35 1.54 21.85 -6.61
N ALA A 36 0.48 21.08 -6.86
CA ALA A 36 -0.89 21.45 -6.55
C ALA A 36 -1.21 21.41 -5.03
N LYS A 37 -0.27 20.96 -4.18
CA LYS A 37 -0.48 20.70 -2.76
C LYS A 37 -1.69 19.81 -2.49
N ASN A 38 -1.95 18.88 -3.38
CA ASN A 38 -3.10 17.99 -3.37
C ASN A 38 -2.94 16.85 -2.34
N PHE A 39 -2.63 17.22 -1.10
CA PHE A 39 -2.29 16.26 -0.04
C PHE A 39 -3.51 15.75 0.74
N GLY A 40 -4.72 16.16 0.35
CA GLY A 40 -5.94 15.78 1.06
C GLY A 40 -6.03 16.33 2.49
N LYS A 41 -7.19 16.14 3.13
CA LYS A 41 -7.42 16.63 4.51
C LYS A 41 -6.81 15.72 5.58
N ILE A 42 -6.54 14.47 5.29
CA ILE A 42 -6.10 13.49 6.28
C ILE A 42 -4.69 13.02 5.96
N GLY A 43 -3.78 13.52 6.77
CA GLY A 43 -2.50 12.87 6.97
C GLY A 43 -1.56 12.97 5.83
N SER A 44 -1.84 13.97 4.93
CA SER A 44 -0.61 14.52 4.61
C SER A 44 0.30 13.86 3.57
N ALA A 45 1.39 14.53 3.32
CA ALA A 45 2.53 14.11 2.54
C ALA A 45 3.00 12.65 2.82
N TYR A 46 2.89 12.18 4.07
CA TYR A 46 3.21 10.79 4.41
C TYR A 46 2.30 9.79 3.69
N GLY A 47 0.97 9.98 3.77
CA GLY A 47 0.03 9.06 3.12
C GLY A 47 0.21 9.00 1.61
N ILE A 48 0.38 10.16 0.96
CA ILE A 48 0.64 10.25 -0.48
C ILE A 48 1.98 9.61 -0.84
N SER A 49 3.04 9.87 -0.07
CA SER A 49 4.34 9.26 -0.32
C SER A 49 4.28 7.73 -0.27
N LYS A 50 3.48 7.16 0.64
CA LYS A 50 3.30 5.70 0.73
C LYS A 50 2.39 5.14 -0.36
N ALA A 51 1.34 5.86 -0.74
CA ALA A 51 0.52 5.49 -1.89
C ALA A 51 1.34 5.51 -3.20
N ALA A 52 2.17 6.54 -3.37
CA ALA A 52 3.09 6.63 -4.50
C ALA A 52 4.10 5.47 -4.50
N LEU A 53 4.65 5.09 -3.34
CA LEU A 53 5.56 3.95 -3.24
C LEU A 53 4.88 2.63 -3.63
N ASN A 54 3.63 2.41 -3.20
CA ASN A 54 2.87 1.24 -3.60
C ASN A 54 2.57 1.25 -5.12
N ALA A 55 2.21 2.39 -5.68
CA ALA A 55 1.96 2.54 -7.11
C ALA A 55 3.23 2.33 -7.93
N LEU A 56 4.38 2.82 -7.46
CA LEU A 56 5.68 2.58 -8.08
C LEU A 56 6.01 1.10 -8.22
N THR A 57 5.51 0.26 -7.30
CA THR A 57 5.65 -1.21 -7.40
C THR A 57 5.04 -1.76 -8.69
N LEU A 58 3.91 -1.22 -9.17
CA LEU A 58 3.28 -1.63 -10.43
C LEU A 58 4.14 -1.25 -11.63
N VAL A 59 4.67 -0.03 -11.64
CA VAL A 59 5.56 0.47 -12.69
C VAL A 59 6.83 -0.38 -12.76
N GLN A 60 7.45 -0.66 -11.62
CA GLN A 60 8.66 -1.49 -11.54
C GLN A 60 8.39 -2.95 -11.93
N ALA A 61 7.27 -3.52 -11.49
CA ALA A 61 6.90 -4.89 -11.84
C ALA A 61 6.78 -5.09 -13.36
N LYS A 62 6.26 -4.07 -14.05
CA LYS A 62 6.18 -4.07 -15.52
C LYS A 62 7.54 -3.85 -16.18
N ALA A 63 8.33 -2.90 -15.67
CA ALA A 63 9.63 -2.56 -16.23
C ALA A 63 10.66 -3.69 -16.05
N TYR A 64 10.52 -4.50 -14.99
CA TYR A 64 11.46 -5.57 -14.65
C TYR A 64 10.76 -6.93 -14.53
N PRO A 65 10.27 -7.52 -15.63
CA PRO A 65 9.46 -8.75 -15.60
C PRO A 65 10.22 -9.98 -15.06
N ASN A 66 11.54 -9.93 -15.04
CA ASN A 66 12.39 -10.99 -14.50
C ASN A 66 12.58 -10.90 -12.97
N LEU A 67 12.06 -9.85 -12.33
CA LEU A 67 12.15 -9.64 -10.89
C LEU A 67 10.78 -9.85 -10.22
N LYS A 68 10.81 -10.30 -8.97
CA LYS A 68 9.63 -10.29 -8.10
C LYS A 68 9.60 -8.94 -7.36
N VAL A 69 8.84 -8.01 -7.88
CA VAL A 69 8.66 -6.67 -7.29
C VAL A 69 7.34 -6.62 -6.55
N VAL A 70 7.39 -6.46 -5.24
CA VAL A 70 6.20 -6.44 -4.38
C VAL A 70 6.29 -5.29 -3.38
N CYS A 71 5.17 -4.82 -2.88
CA CYS A 71 5.13 -3.95 -1.73
C CYS A 71 4.42 -4.64 -0.55
N LEU A 72 4.74 -4.20 0.65
CA LEU A 72 4.18 -4.79 1.86
C LEU A 72 3.96 -3.73 2.94
N THR A 73 3.20 -4.11 3.96
CA THR A 73 3.12 -3.37 5.21
C THR A 73 3.43 -4.28 6.39
N PRO A 74 4.29 -3.83 7.32
CA PRO A 74 4.54 -4.57 8.56
C PRO A 74 3.41 -4.44 9.58
N GLY A 75 2.40 -3.59 9.33
CA GLY A 75 1.40 -3.22 10.33
C GLY A 75 1.82 -2.04 11.20
N PHE A 76 1.13 -1.85 12.33
CA PHE A 76 1.45 -0.79 13.29
C PHE A 76 2.39 -1.33 14.36
N VAL A 77 3.68 -1.29 14.10
CA VAL A 77 4.71 -1.92 14.94
C VAL A 77 5.12 -0.98 16.09
N ALA A 78 5.29 -1.55 17.30
CA ALA A 78 5.82 -0.85 18.47
C ALA A 78 7.31 -0.56 18.29
N THR A 79 7.63 0.66 17.87
CA THR A 79 8.99 1.15 17.63
C THR A 79 9.17 2.53 18.23
N ASN A 80 10.38 3.05 18.24
CA ASN A 80 10.64 4.43 18.68
C ASN A 80 9.86 5.45 17.85
N MET A 81 9.64 5.21 16.57
CA MET A 81 8.85 6.08 15.70
C MET A 81 7.37 6.14 16.11
N THR A 82 6.82 5.05 16.64
CA THR A 82 5.41 4.95 17.02
C THR A 82 5.17 5.13 18.51
N LYS A 83 6.22 5.41 19.30
CA LYS A 83 6.16 5.47 20.76
C LYS A 83 5.14 6.49 21.27
N THR A 84 5.11 7.66 20.67
CA THR A 84 4.23 8.76 21.05
C THR A 84 2.90 8.80 20.32
N PHE A 85 2.74 7.95 19.31
CA PHE A 85 1.54 7.89 18.49
C PHE A 85 0.67 6.69 18.92
N ASN A 86 -0.46 6.98 19.56
CA ASN A 86 -1.39 5.96 20.07
C ASN A 86 -2.81 6.24 19.57
N PRO A 87 -3.11 5.93 18.30
CA PRO A 87 -4.47 6.06 17.81
C PRO A 87 -5.38 5.04 18.52
N SER A 88 -6.53 5.49 19.01
CA SER A 88 -7.49 4.67 19.75
C SER A 88 -8.03 3.47 18.97
N SER A 89 -7.92 3.52 17.65
CA SER A 89 -8.43 2.49 16.73
C SER A 89 -7.40 1.43 16.31
N MET A 90 -6.15 1.50 16.78
CA MET A 90 -5.09 0.61 16.32
C MET A 90 -4.24 0.09 17.47
N SER A 91 -4.16 -1.22 17.62
CA SER A 91 -3.22 -1.86 18.53
C SER A 91 -1.84 -1.98 17.89
N LYS A 92 -0.79 -1.74 18.68
CA LYS A 92 0.59 -1.98 18.26
C LYS A 92 0.89 -3.46 18.34
N ILE A 93 1.59 -3.97 17.34
CA ILE A 93 2.15 -5.31 17.31
C ILE A 93 3.63 -5.28 17.67
N THR A 94 4.21 -6.41 18.07
CA THR A 94 5.65 -6.48 18.39
C THR A 94 6.50 -6.38 17.11
N PRO A 95 7.81 -6.03 17.21
CA PRO A 95 8.71 -6.06 16.08
C PRO A 95 8.77 -7.42 15.37
N GLU A 96 8.73 -8.51 16.13
CA GLU A 96 8.73 -9.88 15.60
C GLU A 96 7.47 -10.15 14.76
N GLN A 97 6.30 -9.75 15.25
CA GLN A 97 5.05 -9.82 14.50
C GLN A 97 5.10 -8.96 13.22
N GLY A 98 5.77 -7.82 13.28
CA GLY A 98 5.99 -6.93 12.12
C GLY A 98 6.87 -7.53 11.04
N CYS A 99 7.65 -8.58 11.32
CA CYS A 99 8.50 -9.27 10.35
C CYS A 99 7.74 -10.28 9.46
N VAL A 100 6.51 -10.66 9.80
CA VAL A 100 5.76 -11.71 9.10
C VAL A 100 5.65 -11.44 7.60
N SER A 101 5.18 -10.25 7.22
CA SER A 101 5.04 -9.89 5.80
C SER A 101 6.39 -9.79 5.08
N SER A 102 7.42 -9.28 5.74
CA SER A 102 8.77 -9.18 5.17
C SER A 102 9.36 -10.56 4.90
N LEU A 103 9.25 -11.48 5.86
CA LEU A 103 9.73 -12.86 5.70
C LEU A 103 8.93 -13.60 4.63
N LYS A 104 7.62 -13.41 4.57
CA LYS A 104 6.79 -13.99 3.52
C LYS A 104 7.23 -13.51 2.14
N CYS A 105 7.50 -12.21 1.98
CA CYS A 105 7.92 -11.64 0.69
C CYS A 105 9.34 -12.05 0.29
N LEU A 106 10.23 -12.25 1.26
CA LEU A 106 11.62 -12.60 1.01
C LEU A 106 11.83 -14.11 0.75
N LEU A 107 11.17 -14.94 1.52
CA LEU A 107 11.42 -16.40 1.56
C LEU A 107 10.27 -17.22 0.97
N GLY A 108 9.09 -16.64 0.85
CA GLY A 108 7.90 -17.33 0.37
C GLY A 108 7.66 -17.17 -1.12
N SER A 109 6.60 -17.81 -1.59
CA SER A 109 6.08 -17.58 -2.94
C SER A 109 5.24 -16.32 -2.97
N VAL A 110 5.60 -15.38 -3.84
CA VAL A 110 4.90 -14.12 -4.06
C VAL A 110 4.67 -13.83 -5.54
N GLU A 111 3.63 -13.09 -5.84
CA GLU A 111 3.33 -12.60 -7.18
C GLU A 111 3.85 -11.17 -7.35
N THR A 112 4.50 -10.90 -8.48
CA THR A 112 5.01 -9.56 -8.80
C THR A 112 3.85 -8.56 -8.97
N GLY A 113 4.08 -7.29 -8.64
CA GLY A 113 3.05 -6.26 -8.71
C GLY A 113 1.99 -6.32 -7.61
N CYS A 114 2.18 -7.16 -6.58
CA CYS A 114 1.19 -7.33 -5.51
C CYS A 114 1.58 -6.60 -4.22
N PHE A 115 0.55 -6.28 -3.44
CA PHE A 115 0.67 -5.73 -2.10
C PHE A 115 0.33 -6.80 -1.05
N TYR A 116 1.17 -6.92 -0.02
CA TYR A 116 1.01 -7.88 1.07
C TYR A 116 0.73 -7.19 2.40
N GLY A 117 -0.30 -7.65 3.09
CA GLY A 117 -0.70 -7.18 4.42
C GLY A 117 0.27 -7.62 5.51
N SER A 118 0.08 -7.12 6.73
CA SER A 118 0.94 -7.43 7.88
C SER A 118 0.88 -8.90 8.32
N ASP A 119 -0.14 -9.62 7.92
CA ASP A 119 -0.30 -11.07 8.10
C ASP A 119 0.32 -11.91 6.97
N GLY A 120 1.00 -11.27 6.02
CA GLY A 120 1.65 -11.92 4.89
C GLY A 120 0.70 -12.38 3.78
N LEU A 121 -0.58 -12.02 3.84
CA LEU A 121 -1.56 -12.35 2.81
C LEU A 121 -1.69 -11.22 1.79
N ARG A 122 -1.98 -11.59 0.54
CA ARG A 122 -2.22 -10.64 -0.55
C ARG A 122 -3.37 -9.71 -0.20
N SER A 123 -3.19 -8.44 -0.45
CA SER A 123 -4.13 -7.37 -0.11
C SER A 123 -4.41 -6.51 -1.33
N PRO A 124 -5.63 -5.97 -1.49
CA PRO A 124 -5.89 -5.03 -2.58
C PRO A 124 -5.07 -3.75 -2.37
N MET A 125 -4.63 -3.14 -3.47
CA MET A 125 -3.97 -1.83 -3.39
C MET A 125 -4.96 -0.68 -3.16
N LEU A 126 -6.18 -0.80 -3.67
CA LEU A 126 -7.17 0.29 -3.68
C LEU A 126 -8.01 0.38 -2.42
N VAL A 127 -8.15 -0.71 -1.68
CA VAL A 127 -8.93 -0.76 -0.44
C VAL A 127 -8.08 -1.33 0.69
N SER A 128 -8.40 -0.92 1.91
CA SER A 128 -7.74 -1.44 3.10
C SER A 128 -8.20 -2.87 3.36
N ARG A 129 -7.26 -3.77 3.66
CA ARG A 129 -7.55 -5.09 4.18
C ARG A 129 -7.03 -5.18 5.60
N ASP A 130 -7.90 -5.55 6.53
CA ASP A 130 -7.52 -5.76 7.91
C ASP A 130 -6.92 -7.18 8.08
N PRO A 131 -5.94 -7.36 8.98
CA PRO A 131 -5.41 -8.68 9.28
C PRO A 131 -6.52 -9.66 9.70
N GLY A 132 -6.46 -10.89 9.21
CA GLY A 132 -7.47 -11.92 9.46
C GLY A 132 -8.66 -11.91 8.49
N MET A 133 -8.81 -10.87 7.68
CA MET A 133 -9.81 -10.86 6.61
C MET A 133 -9.36 -11.74 5.43
N PRO A 134 -10.30 -12.16 4.55
CA PRO A 134 -9.98 -13.01 3.40
C PRO A 134 -8.84 -12.44 2.55
N GLU A 135 -8.02 -13.33 2.00
CA GLU A 135 -6.97 -12.94 1.06
C GLU A 135 -7.59 -12.40 -0.23
N TYR A 136 -7.00 -11.35 -0.77
CA TYR A 136 -7.40 -10.74 -2.03
C TYR A 136 -7.11 -11.67 -3.21
N GLN A 137 -8.13 -11.91 -4.04
CA GLN A 137 -8.06 -12.85 -5.15
C GLN A 137 -7.85 -12.17 -6.52
N GLY A 138 -7.69 -10.84 -6.54
CA GLY A 138 -7.43 -10.10 -7.78
C GLY A 138 -8.67 -9.50 -8.42
N GLU A 139 -9.76 -9.32 -7.70
CA GLU A 139 -10.97 -8.67 -8.20
C GLU A 139 -10.66 -7.24 -8.68
N GLU A 140 -11.15 -6.86 -9.86
CA GLU A 140 -10.91 -5.54 -10.44
C GLU A 140 -11.43 -4.40 -9.55
N ASN A 141 -12.59 -4.60 -8.94
CA ASN A 141 -13.24 -3.65 -8.03
C ASN A 141 -13.51 -4.33 -6.68
N PRO A 142 -12.51 -4.43 -5.79
CA PRO A 142 -12.66 -5.11 -4.52
C PRO A 142 -13.67 -4.36 -3.62
N ASP A 143 -14.68 -5.08 -3.11
CA ASP A 143 -15.65 -4.54 -2.15
C ASP A 143 -14.92 -4.27 -0.80
N PRO A 144 -14.87 -3.02 -0.33
CA PRO A 144 -14.26 -2.70 0.96
C PRO A 144 -14.82 -3.49 2.14
N LYS A 145 -16.12 -3.82 2.12
CA LYS A 145 -16.78 -4.58 3.19
C LYS A 145 -16.28 -6.02 3.32
N LYS A 146 -15.74 -6.60 2.25
CA LYS A 146 -15.13 -7.95 2.26
C LYS A 146 -13.80 -7.96 3.00
N TYR A 147 -13.10 -6.82 3.07
CA TYR A 147 -11.71 -6.72 3.50
C TYR A 147 -11.48 -5.92 4.78
N SER A 148 -12.49 -5.24 5.30
CA SER A 148 -12.38 -4.46 6.55
C SER A 148 -13.58 -4.67 7.46
N ASN A 149 -13.33 -4.69 8.77
CA ASN A 149 -14.33 -4.67 9.83
C ASN A 149 -14.78 -3.25 10.15
#